data_f319ebe66f2a334fcd6c64fb95ba7364
#
_entry.id   f319ebe66f2a334fcd6c64fb95ba7364
#
_cell.length_a   1.000
_cell.length_b   1.000
_cell.length_c   1.000
_cell.angle_alpha   90.00
_cell.angle_beta   90.00
_cell.angle_gamma   90.00
#
_symmetry.space_group_name_H-M   'P 1'
#
loop_
_entity.id
_entity.type
_entity.pdbx_description
1 polymer ?
#
loop_
_entity_poly.entity_id
_entity_poly.type
_entity_poly.pdbx_seq_one_letter_code
_entity_poly.pdbx_strand_id
1 'polypeptide(L)'
;MRTIFDDIEAKSNLEEEKKGGSRSLPVILWLVALTFIVGTWGVYRWVISRPAPEPPPPPVSLEDYRQTSEAFAKFNRFVQDDNWAEAEKLLSTAALQLLADQKKTLKESVLGDRKDDRVVEAASTPSGERTPDRVQQDCVYKFADGQFKIIPLVLIMENGRLVINSWAQPDQSTEKQKS
;
A
#
# COMPACT_ATOMS: atom_id res chain seq x y z
N MET A 1 -31.05 -83.09 11.30
CA MET A 1 -32.33 -82.79 10.64
C MET A 1 -32.53 -81.27 10.78
N ARG A 2 -32.32 -80.49 9.72
CA ARG A 2 -32.71 -79.05 9.69
C ARG A 2 -34.19 -79.00 9.40
N THR A 3 -34.95 -78.38 10.27
CA THR A 3 -36.39 -78.26 10.11
C THR A 3 -36.70 -77.08 9.17
N ILE A 4 -37.78 -77.25 8.40
CA ILE A 4 -38.26 -76.22 7.42
C ILE A 4 -38.53 -74.88 8.09
N PHE A 5 -38.65 -74.80 9.39
CA PHE A 5 -38.88 -73.61 10.17
C PHE A 5 -37.61 -72.69 10.25
N ASP A 6 -36.40 -73.30 10.26
CA ASP A 6 -35.14 -72.53 10.34
C ASP A 6 -34.91 -71.74 9.06
N ASP A 7 -35.38 -72.22 7.90
CA ASP A 7 -35.23 -71.52 6.63
C ASP A 7 -36.23 -70.34 6.43
N ILE A 8 -37.36 -70.37 7.13
CA ILE A 8 -38.39 -69.35 7.08
C ILE A 8 -37.97 -68.15 7.94
N GLU A 9 -37.40 -68.42 9.12
CA GLU A 9 -36.91 -67.37 10.01
C GLU A 9 -35.71 -66.66 9.43
N ALA A 10 -34.79 -67.37 8.78
CA ALA A 10 -33.64 -66.78 8.10
C ALA A 10 -34.06 -65.89 6.92
N LYS A 11 -35.12 -66.20 6.20
CA LYS A 11 -35.64 -65.38 5.10
C LYS A 11 -36.35 -64.11 5.56
N SER A 12 -37.11 -64.19 6.69
CA SER A 12 -37.80 -63.00 7.21
C SER A 12 -36.84 -61.97 7.74
N ASN A 13 -35.75 -62.38 8.40
CA ASN A 13 -34.70 -61.41 8.89
C ASN A 13 -33.91 -60.78 7.76
N LEU A 14 -33.72 -61.47 6.64
CA LEU A 14 -33.06 -60.86 5.43
C LEU A 14 -33.94 -59.86 4.70
N GLU A 15 -35.28 -60.01 4.78
CA GLU A 15 -36.18 -59.03 4.16
C GLU A 15 -36.39 -57.75 5.03
N GLU A 16 -36.31 -57.89 6.38
CA GLU A 16 -36.35 -56.69 7.26
C GLU A 16 -35.09 -55.81 7.18
N GLU A 17 -33.93 -56.44 7.05
CA GLU A 17 -32.67 -55.71 6.92
C GLU A 17 -32.57 -54.87 5.60
N LYS A 18 -33.26 -55.36 4.54
CA LYS A 18 -33.32 -54.58 3.25
C LYS A 18 -34.28 -53.39 3.29
N LYS A 19 -35.23 -53.34 4.20
CA LYS A 19 -36.19 -52.22 4.30
C LYS A 19 -35.70 -51.05 5.15
N GLY A 20 -34.68 -51.25 6.01
CA GLY A 20 -34.15 -50.23 6.90
C GLY A 20 -33.18 -49.21 6.23
N GLY A 21 -32.59 -49.58 5.07
CA GLY A 21 -31.47 -48.81 4.48
C GLY A 21 -31.84 -47.67 3.53
N SER A 22 -33.11 -47.49 3.16
CA SER A 22 -33.46 -46.67 1.99
C SER A 22 -34.07 -45.29 2.31
N ARG A 23 -34.35 -44.95 3.55
CA ARG A 23 -35.02 -43.65 3.87
C ARG A 23 -34.08 -42.50 4.19
N SER A 24 -32.83 -42.75 4.52
CA SER A 24 -31.85 -41.71 4.87
C SER A 24 -31.05 -41.20 3.66
N LEU A 25 -30.91 -42.00 2.61
CA LEU A 25 -30.17 -41.63 1.39
C LEU A 25 -30.70 -40.36 0.69
N PRO A 26 -32.02 -40.19 0.48
CA PRO A 26 -32.53 -38.98 -0.15
C PRO A 26 -32.35 -37.74 0.74
N VAL A 27 -32.40 -37.87 2.06
CA VAL A 27 -32.18 -36.73 2.98
C VAL A 27 -30.73 -36.27 2.96
N ILE A 28 -29.79 -37.20 2.95
CA ILE A 28 -28.35 -36.86 2.85
C ILE A 28 -28.02 -36.20 1.53
N LEU A 29 -28.57 -36.69 0.42
CA LEU A 29 -28.41 -36.06 -0.91
C LEU A 29 -28.99 -34.65 -0.95
N TRP A 30 -30.13 -34.41 -0.35
CA TRP A 30 -30.73 -33.08 -0.24
C TRP A 30 -29.88 -32.12 0.60
N LEU A 31 -29.32 -32.57 1.72
CA LEU A 31 -28.43 -31.76 2.55
C LEU A 31 -27.13 -31.37 1.80
N VAL A 32 -26.54 -32.31 1.07
CA VAL A 32 -25.37 -32.04 0.25
C VAL A 32 -25.66 -31.05 -0.89
N ALA A 33 -26.80 -31.22 -1.55
CA ALA A 33 -27.22 -30.26 -2.60
C ALA A 33 -27.46 -28.86 -2.05
N LEU A 34 -28.05 -28.73 -0.87
CA LEU A 34 -28.35 -27.46 -0.20
C LEU A 34 -27.07 -26.74 0.25
N THR A 35 -26.08 -27.49 0.79
CA THR A 35 -24.77 -26.92 1.13
C THR A 35 -24.01 -26.46 -0.10
N PHE A 36 -24.13 -27.16 -1.21
CA PHE A 36 -23.50 -26.73 -2.49
C PHE A 36 -24.14 -25.44 -3.03
N ILE A 37 -25.46 -25.32 -2.99
CA ILE A 37 -26.20 -24.15 -3.46
C ILE A 37 -25.87 -22.93 -2.58
N VAL A 38 -25.88 -23.07 -1.25
CA VAL A 38 -25.53 -21.98 -0.32
C VAL A 38 -24.07 -21.59 -0.45
N GLY A 39 -23.17 -22.56 -0.60
CA GLY A 39 -21.75 -22.32 -0.79
C GLY A 39 -21.45 -21.58 -2.09
N THR A 40 -22.01 -22.01 -3.22
CA THR A 40 -21.82 -21.35 -4.51
C THR A 40 -22.43 -19.95 -4.53
N TRP A 41 -23.60 -19.76 -3.89
CA TRP A 41 -24.23 -18.45 -3.80
C TRP A 41 -23.43 -17.49 -2.91
N GLY A 42 -22.86 -17.96 -1.80
CA GLY A 42 -21.96 -17.20 -0.93
C GLY A 42 -20.69 -16.74 -1.65
N VAL A 43 -20.03 -17.64 -2.38
CA VAL A 43 -18.85 -17.32 -3.18
C VAL A 43 -19.18 -16.34 -4.30
N TYR A 44 -20.28 -16.55 -5.02
CA TYR A 44 -20.74 -15.66 -6.09
C TYR A 44 -21.01 -14.25 -5.56
N ARG A 45 -21.72 -14.13 -4.43
CA ARG A 45 -21.99 -12.84 -3.81
C ARG A 45 -20.72 -12.15 -3.32
N TRP A 46 -19.75 -12.90 -2.77
CA TRP A 46 -18.46 -12.36 -2.32
C TRP A 46 -17.61 -11.85 -3.49
N VAL A 47 -17.60 -12.57 -4.62
CA VAL A 47 -16.87 -12.14 -5.84
C VAL A 47 -17.49 -10.87 -6.43
N ILE A 48 -18.84 -10.77 -6.49
CA ILE A 48 -19.53 -9.60 -7.02
C ILE A 48 -19.46 -8.40 -6.06
N SER A 49 -19.39 -8.66 -4.75
CA SER A 49 -19.31 -7.57 -3.74
C SER A 49 -17.89 -7.01 -3.61
N ARG A 50 -16.90 -7.58 -4.31
CA ARG A 50 -15.59 -6.94 -4.38
C ARG A 50 -15.72 -5.64 -5.17
N PRO A 51 -15.30 -4.50 -4.62
CA PRO A 51 -15.20 -3.30 -5.41
C PRO A 51 -14.37 -3.63 -6.65
N ALA A 52 -14.81 -3.18 -7.81
CA ALA A 52 -14.03 -3.30 -9.03
C ALA A 52 -12.61 -2.78 -8.76
N PRO A 53 -11.56 -3.47 -9.21
CA PRO A 53 -10.22 -2.93 -9.09
C PRO A 53 -10.22 -1.52 -9.67
N GLU A 54 -9.71 -0.57 -8.90
CA GLU A 54 -9.60 0.81 -9.39
C GLU A 54 -8.90 0.80 -10.74
N PRO A 55 -9.42 1.53 -11.73
CA PRO A 55 -8.76 1.63 -13.01
C PRO A 55 -7.32 2.10 -12.75
N PRO A 56 -6.33 1.54 -13.47
CA PRO A 56 -4.95 1.97 -13.33
C PRO A 56 -4.90 3.50 -13.52
N PRO A 57 -4.13 4.22 -12.68
CA PRO A 57 -4.00 5.66 -12.81
C PRO A 57 -3.62 6.00 -14.26
N PRO A 58 -4.15 7.08 -14.83
CA PRO A 58 -3.84 7.48 -16.19
C PRO A 58 -2.31 7.60 -16.34
N PRO A 59 -1.75 7.21 -17.48
CA PRO A 59 -0.31 7.29 -17.71
C PRO A 59 0.13 8.74 -17.49
N VAL A 60 1.12 8.95 -16.64
CA VAL A 60 1.70 10.27 -16.39
C VAL A 60 2.29 10.79 -17.70
N SER A 61 1.91 11.99 -18.11
CA SER A 61 2.41 12.56 -19.35
C SER A 61 3.92 12.83 -19.24
N LEU A 62 4.63 12.79 -20.37
CA LEU A 62 6.07 13.13 -20.42
C LEU A 62 6.30 14.57 -19.96
N GLU A 63 5.35 15.45 -20.18
CA GLU A 63 5.40 16.84 -19.75
C GLU A 63 5.37 16.94 -18.20
N ASP A 64 4.47 16.21 -17.56
CA ASP A 64 4.37 16.16 -16.09
C ASP A 64 5.64 15.57 -15.47
N TYR A 65 6.24 14.59 -16.14
CA TYR A 65 7.51 14.01 -15.70
C TYR A 65 8.65 15.04 -15.75
N ARG A 66 8.75 15.79 -16.84
CA ARG A 66 9.78 16.80 -17.03
C ARG A 66 9.65 17.91 -15.99
N GLN A 67 8.45 18.46 -15.81
CA GLN A 67 8.19 19.52 -14.82
C GLN A 67 8.52 19.06 -13.40
N THR A 68 8.15 17.83 -13.06
CA THR A 68 8.45 17.23 -11.75
C THR A 68 9.97 17.12 -11.54
N SER A 69 10.68 16.59 -12.54
CA SER A 69 12.14 16.44 -12.47
C SER A 69 12.86 17.79 -12.37
N GLU A 70 12.40 18.80 -13.10
CA GLU A 70 12.93 20.16 -13.03
C GLU A 70 12.71 20.80 -11.65
N ALA A 71 11.55 20.59 -11.03
CA ALA A 71 11.26 21.13 -9.69
C ALA A 71 12.20 20.52 -8.63
N PHE A 72 12.41 19.20 -8.65
CA PHE A 72 13.36 18.54 -7.75
C PHE A 72 14.81 18.97 -8.03
N ALA A 73 15.20 19.03 -9.29
CA ALA A 73 16.55 19.48 -9.67
C ALA A 73 16.83 20.90 -9.20
N LYS A 74 15.86 21.80 -9.34
CA LYS A 74 15.96 23.19 -8.88
C LYS A 74 16.12 23.27 -7.36
N PHE A 75 15.32 22.53 -6.61
CA PHE A 75 15.44 22.47 -5.15
C PHE A 75 16.80 21.92 -4.72
N ASN A 76 17.22 20.77 -5.27
CA ASN A 76 18.51 20.17 -4.99
C ASN A 76 19.69 21.10 -5.27
N ARG A 77 19.61 21.88 -6.36
CA ARG A 77 20.62 22.88 -6.68
C ARG A 77 20.70 23.96 -5.62
N PHE A 78 19.58 24.49 -5.14
CA PHE A 78 19.60 25.48 -4.07
C PHE A 78 20.16 24.91 -2.77
N VAL A 79 19.86 23.66 -2.43
CA VAL A 79 20.44 22.98 -1.26
C VAL A 79 21.96 22.84 -1.40
N GLN A 80 22.44 22.45 -2.59
CA GLN A 80 23.87 22.29 -2.88
C GLN A 80 24.63 23.63 -2.85
N ASP A 81 23.98 24.69 -3.33
CA ASP A 81 24.51 26.05 -3.33
C ASP A 81 24.38 26.74 -1.95
N ASP A 82 23.87 26.06 -0.93
CA ASP A 82 23.52 26.56 0.42
C ASP A 82 22.56 27.77 0.38
N ASN A 83 21.75 27.85 -0.69
CA ASN A 83 20.81 28.97 -0.92
C ASN A 83 19.40 28.58 -0.42
N TRP A 84 19.26 28.48 0.89
CA TRP A 84 18.04 28.03 1.55
C TRP A 84 16.88 29.01 1.37
N ALA A 85 17.18 30.32 1.25
CA ALA A 85 16.15 31.33 1.02
C ALA A 85 15.42 31.13 -0.32
N GLU A 86 16.15 30.74 -1.38
CA GLU A 86 15.53 30.40 -2.67
C GLU A 86 14.84 29.02 -2.64
N ALA A 87 15.37 28.08 -1.87
CA ALA A 87 14.73 26.79 -1.66
C ALA A 87 13.35 26.93 -0.95
N GLU A 88 13.25 27.83 0.04
CA GLU A 88 11.98 28.11 0.75
C GLU A 88 10.88 28.64 -0.18
N LYS A 89 11.22 29.36 -1.24
CA LYS A 89 10.23 29.83 -2.23
C LYS A 89 9.58 28.70 -3.06
N LEU A 90 10.15 27.51 -3.00
CA LEU A 90 9.62 26.32 -3.66
C LEU A 90 8.69 25.50 -2.73
N LEU A 91 8.50 25.93 -1.49
CA LEU A 91 7.64 25.24 -0.53
C LEU A 91 6.17 25.61 -0.71
N SER A 92 5.29 24.66 -0.36
CA SER A 92 3.86 24.91 -0.23
C SER A 92 3.56 25.82 0.97
N THR A 93 2.40 26.43 0.95
CA THR A 93 1.91 27.21 2.10
C THR A 93 1.87 26.38 3.38
N ALA A 94 1.45 25.11 3.29
CA ALA A 94 1.41 24.20 4.43
C ALA A 94 2.82 23.87 4.97
N ALA A 95 3.80 23.66 4.09
CA ALA A 95 5.18 23.40 4.49
C ALA A 95 5.82 24.60 5.21
N LEU A 96 5.58 25.83 4.72
CA LEU A 96 6.03 27.06 5.37
C LEU A 96 5.41 27.24 6.75
N GLN A 97 4.12 26.95 6.89
CA GLN A 97 3.43 27.00 8.17
C GLN A 97 4.01 25.99 9.17
N LEU A 98 4.29 24.76 8.70
CA LEU A 98 4.93 23.72 9.53
C LEU A 98 6.29 24.17 10.08
N LEU A 99 7.12 24.83 9.26
CA LEU A 99 8.41 25.39 9.70
C LEU A 99 8.22 26.47 10.77
N ALA A 100 7.26 27.37 10.55
CA ALA A 100 6.95 28.44 11.50
C ALA A 100 6.46 27.87 12.85
N ASP A 101 5.58 26.88 12.83
CA ASP A 101 5.05 26.20 14.02
C ASP A 101 6.16 25.47 14.81
N GLN A 102 7.09 24.85 14.10
CA GLN A 102 8.25 24.17 14.70
C GLN A 102 9.37 25.13 15.12
N LYS A 103 9.29 26.40 14.73
CA LYS A 103 10.35 27.40 14.92
C LYS A 103 11.73 26.94 14.39
N LYS A 104 11.72 26.25 13.26
CA LYS A 104 12.91 25.73 12.59
C LYS A 104 13.08 26.38 11.24
N THR A 105 14.35 26.52 10.82
CA THR A 105 14.68 26.85 9.44
C THR A 105 14.48 25.64 8.52
N LEU A 106 14.31 25.86 7.23
CA LEU A 106 14.26 24.77 6.25
C LEU A 106 15.52 23.90 6.33
N LYS A 107 16.70 24.54 6.45
CA LYS A 107 17.99 23.86 6.59
C LYS A 107 18.00 22.90 7.79
N GLU A 108 17.57 23.37 8.96
CA GLU A 108 17.49 22.56 10.17
C GLU A 108 16.47 21.43 10.04
N SER A 109 15.36 21.68 9.37
CA SER A 109 14.31 20.70 9.21
C SER A 109 14.68 19.60 8.19
N VAL A 110 15.40 19.95 7.12
CA VAL A 110 15.86 19.01 6.09
C VAL A 110 17.12 18.26 6.53
N LEU A 111 18.14 18.96 6.98
CA LEU A 111 19.44 18.38 7.31
C LEU A 111 19.51 17.87 8.76
N GLY A 112 18.66 18.39 9.69
CA GLY A 112 18.63 17.98 11.08
C GLY A 112 19.95 18.23 11.80
N ASP A 113 20.52 17.19 12.37
CA ASP A 113 21.81 17.18 13.07
C ASP A 113 23.00 17.56 12.18
N ARG A 114 22.84 17.48 10.87
CA ARG A 114 23.85 17.81 9.86
C ARG A 114 23.67 19.18 9.24
N LYS A 115 22.92 20.07 9.85
CA LYS A 115 22.65 21.42 9.33
C LYS A 115 23.88 22.29 9.09
N ASP A 116 24.95 22.02 9.82
CA ASP A 116 26.22 22.77 9.72
C ASP A 116 27.17 22.20 8.67
N ASP A 117 26.84 21.01 8.13
CA ASP A 117 27.62 20.37 7.09
C ASP A 117 27.26 20.88 5.71
N ARG A 118 28.27 20.94 4.86
CA ARG A 118 28.08 21.34 3.45
C ARG A 118 27.67 20.15 2.59
N VAL A 119 26.56 20.30 1.86
CA VAL A 119 26.17 19.38 0.81
C VAL A 119 27.03 19.64 -0.42
N VAL A 120 27.78 18.63 -0.87
CA VAL A 120 28.65 18.72 -2.04
C VAL A 120 28.03 18.14 -3.30
N GLU A 121 27.10 17.21 -3.14
CA GLU A 121 26.37 16.59 -4.24
C GLU A 121 24.93 16.32 -3.80
N ALA A 122 23.98 16.60 -4.70
CA ALA A 122 22.57 16.33 -4.48
C ALA A 122 22.00 15.63 -5.73
N ALA A 123 21.33 14.53 -5.52
CA ALA A 123 20.65 13.75 -6.56
C ALA A 123 19.25 13.39 -6.11
N SER A 124 18.35 13.10 -7.05
CA SER A 124 17.02 12.61 -6.74
C SER A 124 16.72 11.33 -7.52
N THR A 125 16.07 10.39 -6.86
CA THR A 125 15.61 9.12 -7.45
C THR A 125 14.11 8.99 -7.23
N PRO A 126 13.35 8.54 -8.23
CA PRO A 126 11.93 8.25 -8.05
C PRO A 126 11.74 7.23 -6.93
N SER A 127 10.91 7.58 -5.94
CA SER A 127 10.56 6.68 -4.84
C SER A 127 9.08 6.84 -4.51
N GLY A 128 8.44 5.73 -4.17
CA GLY A 128 7.06 5.72 -3.71
C GLY A 128 5.99 5.90 -4.79
N GLU A 129 4.79 6.13 -4.31
CA GLU A 129 3.59 6.19 -5.14
C GLU A 129 3.49 7.52 -5.89
N ARG A 130 3.10 7.44 -7.16
CA ARG A 130 2.92 8.59 -8.03
C ARG A 130 1.45 8.71 -8.39
N THR A 131 0.85 9.83 -7.99
CA THR A 131 -0.50 10.22 -8.39
C THR A 131 -0.46 11.51 -9.21
N PRO A 132 -1.52 11.88 -9.93
CA PRO A 132 -1.57 13.15 -10.68
C PRO A 132 -1.28 14.39 -9.83
N ASP A 133 -1.66 14.34 -8.53
CA ASP A 133 -1.56 15.50 -7.64
C ASP A 133 -0.38 15.42 -6.67
N ARG A 134 0.31 14.27 -6.61
CA ARG A 134 1.38 14.04 -5.63
C ARG A 134 2.49 13.16 -6.22
N VAL A 135 3.71 13.61 -6.09
CA VAL A 135 4.90 12.86 -6.49
C VAL A 135 5.91 12.83 -5.34
N GLN A 136 6.39 11.64 -5.03
CA GLN A 136 7.44 11.43 -4.04
C GLN A 136 8.74 11.03 -4.73
N GLN A 137 9.84 11.64 -4.30
CA GLN A 137 11.20 11.24 -4.70
C GLN A 137 12.13 11.27 -3.49
N ASP A 138 13.09 10.36 -3.49
CA ASP A 138 14.17 10.37 -2.50
C ASP A 138 15.29 11.27 -3.00
N CYS A 139 15.59 12.32 -2.22
CA CYS A 139 16.75 13.15 -2.44
C CYS A 139 17.93 12.63 -1.63
N VAL A 140 19.01 12.35 -2.29
CA VAL A 140 20.26 11.85 -1.70
C VAL A 140 21.24 13.01 -1.64
N TYR A 141 21.59 13.42 -0.44
CA TYR A 141 22.59 14.46 -0.18
C TYR A 141 23.88 13.82 0.30
N LYS A 142 24.97 14.13 -0.42
CA LYS A 142 26.33 13.75 -0.03
C LYS A 142 27.02 14.93 0.61
N PHE A 143 27.61 14.71 1.75
CA PHE A 143 28.35 15.71 2.50
C PHE A 143 29.84 15.67 2.21
N ALA A 144 30.56 16.74 2.62
CA ALA A 144 31.99 16.85 2.39
C ALA A 144 32.83 15.75 3.05
N ASP A 145 32.32 15.14 4.12
CA ASP A 145 32.94 13.98 4.79
C ASP A 145 32.70 12.62 4.08
N GLY A 146 31.98 12.63 2.96
CA GLY A 146 31.64 11.45 2.17
C GLY A 146 30.41 10.68 2.66
N GLN A 147 29.77 11.11 3.75
CA GLN A 147 28.53 10.49 4.21
C GLN A 147 27.32 10.94 3.38
N PHE A 148 26.24 10.13 3.43
CA PHE A 148 25.01 10.39 2.68
C PHE A 148 23.82 10.51 3.63
N LYS A 149 22.86 11.36 3.25
CA LYS A 149 21.54 11.42 3.87
C LYS A 149 20.48 11.30 2.79
N ILE A 150 19.50 10.44 3.01
CA ILE A 150 18.37 10.26 2.09
C ILE A 150 17.15 10.92 2.73
N ILE A 151 16.49 11.79 1.98
CA ILE A 151 15.34 12.55 2.44
C ILE A 151 14.23 12.39 1.40
N PRO A 152 13.12 11.71 1.73
CA PRO A 152 11.96 11.66 0.86
C PRO A 152 11.29 13.03 0.81
N LEU A 153 11.22 13.61 -0.37
CA LEU A 153 10.49 14.83 -0.65
C LEU A 153 9.19 14.53 -1.37
N VAL A 154 8.15 15.24 -1.00
CA VAL A 154 6.83 15.15 -1.64
C VAL A 154 6.51 16.47 -2.31
N LEU A 155 6.26 16.43 -3.62
CA LEU A 155 5.70 17.54 -4.37
C LEU A 155 4.19 17.38 -4.53
N ILE A 156 3.52 18.53 -4.51
CA ILE A 156 2.10 18.64 -4.84
C ILE A 156 1.89 19.77 -5.86
N MET A 157 0.73 19.77 -6.50
CA MET A 157 0.29 20.88 -7.33
C MET A 157 -0.46 21.89 -6.47
N GLU A 158 0.07 23.11 -6.32
CA GLU A 158 -0.56 24.22 -5.63
C GLU A 158 -0.62 25.44 -6.55
N ASN A 159 -1.83 25.95 -6.81
CA ASN A 159 -2.05 27.11 -7.70
C ASN A 159 -1.39 26.97 -9.10
N GLY A 160 -1.42 25.76 -9.66
CA GLY A 160 -0.83 25.47 -10.97
C GLY A 160 0.70 25.42 -11.00
N ARG A 161 1.34 25.31 -9.84
CA ARG A 161 2.80 25.15 -9.70
C ARG A 161 3.12 23.92 -8.86
N LEU A 162 4.18 23.22 -9.22
CA LEU A 162 4.74 22.15 -8.40
C LEU A 162 5.53 22.76 -7.25
N VAL A 163 5.15 22.41 -6.02
CA VAL A 163 5.77 22.89 -4.79
C VAL A 163 6.07 21.72 -3.85
N ILE A 164 7.09 21.88 -3.01
CA ILE A 164 7.44 20.89 -1.99
C ILE A 164 6.50 21.05 -0.81
N ASN A 165 5.76 20.00 -0.50
CA ASN A 165 4.76 20.00 0.56
C ASN A 165 5.27 19.39 1.86
N SER A 166 6.13 18.40 1.77
CA SER A 166 6.65 17.73 2.96
C SER A 166 7.97 17.01 2.67
N TRP A 167 8.71 16.78 3.73
CA TRP A 167 9.87 15.88 3.79
C TRP A 167 9.73 15.01 5.03
N ALA A 168 10.01 13.73 4.91
CA ALA A 168 10.00 12.84 6.06
C ALA A 168 11.39 12.82 6.72
N GLN A 169 11.42 12.91 8.05
CA GLN A 169 12.63 12.59 8.79
C GLN A 169 12.76 11.06 8.85
N PRO A 170 13.91 10.47 8.51
CA PRO A 170 14.09 9.02 8.49
C PRO A 170 13.96 8.33 9.86
N ASP A 171 13.93 9.08 10.96
CA ASP A 171 14.08 8.52 12.31
C ASP A 171 12.79 8.03 12.99
N GLN A 172 11.62 8.10 12.36
CA GLN A 172 10.37 7.68 13.02
C GLN A 172 9.75 6.37 12.53
N SER A 173 10.28 5.72 11.50
CA SER A 173 9.65 4.51 10.94
C SER A 173 10.34 3.18 11.26
N THR A 174 11.54 3.19 11.86
CA THR A 174 12.33 1.95 12.04
C THR A 174 12.21 1.35 13.44
N GLU A 175 11.62 2.03 14.42
CA GLU A 175 11.60 1.55 15.80
C GLU A 175 10.31 0.81 16.23
N LYS A 176 9.28 0.77 15.35
CA LYS A 176 8.00 0.09 15.67
C LYS A 176 7.84 -1.33 15.13
N GLN A 177 8.89 -1.94 14.59
CA GLN A 177 8.80 -3.30 14.03
C GLN A 177 9.68 -4.34 14.72
N LYS A 178 10.08 -4.08 15.98
CA LYS A 178 10.70 -5.09 16.86
C LYS A 178 9.99 -5.10 18.21
N SER A 179 8.83 -5.73 18.24
CA SER A 179 8.22 -6.27 19.47
C SER A 179 7.31 -7.43 19.11
#